data_5d5e51c7afb8431216e63ac3f0b4c23f
#
_entry.id   5d5e51c7afb8431216e63ac3f0b4c23f
#
_cell.length_a   1.000
_cell.length_b   1.000
_cell.length_c   1.000
_cell.angle_alpha   90.00
_cell.angle_beta   90.00
_cell.angle_gamma   90.00
#
_symmetry.space_group_name_H-M   'P 1'
#
loop_
_entity.id
_entity.type
_entity.pdbx_description
1 polymer ?
#
loop_
_entity_poly.entity_id
_entity_poly.type
_entity_poly.pdbx_seq_one_letter_code
_entity_poly.pdbx_strand_id
1 'polypeptide(L)'
;MSKTYSNLVTIGLHAGWRKDENTNSVAVPIHQTTSFQFDDTEHAANLFALSELGNIYSRIMNPTCAVLEDRVAALEGGVGALAVASGQAASAVAIQNLASNGDNIVASAHLYGGTYNLFKNVFSDMGIEVRFVDPADPNNFAEATDDKTRAYYGEVLPNPSFEVFPISE
;
A
#
# COMPACT_ATOMS: atom_id res chain seq x y z
N MET A 1 -20.56 -7.20 13.66
CA MET A 1 -19.91 -8.28 12.89
C MET A 1 -19.77 -7.83 11.43
N SER A 2 -18.57 -7.73 10.94
CA SER A 2 -18.29 -7.45 9.52
C SER A 2 -18.85 -8.60 8.69
N LYS A 3 -19.73 -8.31 7.72
CA LYS A 3 -20.21 -9.31 6.76
C LYS A 3 -19.06 -9.68 5.84
N THR A 4 -18.67 -10.95 5.81
CA THR A 4 -17.73 -11.48 4.84
C THR A 4 -18.45 -11.66 3.51
N TYR A 5 -17.96 -11.03 2.45
CA TYR A 5 -18.48 -11.18 1.09
C TYR A 5 -17.51 -12.06 0.29
N SER A 6 -18.03 -12.91 -0.58
CA SER A 6 -17.24 -13.83 -1.42
C SER A 6 -17.11 -13.37 -2.89
N ASN A 7 -17.94 -12.43 -3.31
CA ASN A 7 -17.95 -11.92 -4.69
C ASN A 7 -17.21 -10.59 -4.77
N LEU A 8 -16.22 -10.47 -5.67
CA LEU A 8 -15.39 -9.27 -5.85
C LEU A 8 -16.20 -7.99 -6.09
N VAL A 9 -17.29 -8.07 -6.87
CA VAL A 9 -18.15 -6.90 -7.13
C VAL A 9 -18.83 -6.44 -5.84
N THR A 10 -19.30 -7.38 -5.03
CA THR A 10 -19.93 -7.08 -3.73
C THR A 10 -18.91 -6.53 -2.73
N ILE A 11 -17.69 -7.09 -2.71
CA ILE A 11 -16.58 -6.56 -1.90
C ILE A 11 -16.27 -5.12 -2.31
N GLY A 12 -16.10 -4.87 -3.60
CA GLY A 12 -15.80 -3.54 -4.14
C GLY A 12 -16.85 -2.47 -3.81
N LEU A 13 -18.10 -2.88 -3.59
CA LEU A 13 -19.20 -1.96 -3.22
C LEU A 13 -19.35 -1.78 -1.70
N HIS A 14 -19.14 -2.83 -0.91
CA HIS A 14 -19.62 -2.86 0.49
C HIS A 14 -18.55 -3.14 1.54
N ALA A 15 -17.36 -3.63 1.19
CA ALA A 15 -16.31 -3.81 2.19
C ALA A 15 -15.84 -2.47 2.78
N GLY A 16 -15.52 -2.48 4.06
CA GLY A 16 -15.07 -1.30 4.79
C GLY A 16 -16.15 -0.26 5.11
N TRP A 17 -17.35 -0.34 4.50
CA TRP A 17 -18.41 0.62 4.75
C TRP A 17 -19.79 0.04 4.51
N ARG A 18 -20.72 0.36 5.37
CA ARG A 18 -22.12 0.00 5.20
C ARG A 18 -23.06 1.19 5.28
N LYS A 19 -22.97 1.96 6.33
CA LYS A 19 -23.73 3.19 6.58
C LYS A 19 -23.10 3.97 7.73
N ASP A 20 -23.33 5.26 7.77
CA ASP A 20 -23.08 6.07 8.96
C ASP A 20 -24.08 5.72 10.07
N GLU A 21 -23.60 5.45 11.27
CA GLU A 21 -24.47 4.99 12.36
C GLU A 21 -25.33 6.11 12.97
N ASN A 22 -24.89 7.36 12.86
CA ASN A 22 -25.62 8.50 13.42
C ASN A 22 -26.72 8.99 12.47
N THR A 23 -26.43 9.03 11.17
CA THR A 23 -27.34 9.62 10.16
C THR A 23 -27.99 8.58 9.25
N ASN A 24 -27.56 7.31 9.31
CA ASN A 24 -27.91 6.25 8.36
C ASN A 24 -27.54 6.55 6.91
N SER A 25 -26.64 7.51 6.64
CA SER A 25 -26.15 7.82 5.31
C SER A 25 -25.45 6.61 4.70
N VAL A 26 -25.79 6.30 3.45
CA VAL A 26 -25.15 5.23 2.67
C VAL A 26 -23.79 5.70 2.10
N ALA A 27 -23.69 6.99 1.76
CA ALA A 27 -22.43 7.58 1.34
C ALA A 27 -21.42 7.66 2.49
N VAL A 28 -20.15 7.42 2.21
CA VAL A 28 -19.08 7.61 3.18
C VAL A 28 -18.94 9.10 3.49
N PRO A 29 -19.05 9.53 4.75
CA PRO A 29 -18.79 10.92 5.12
C PRO A 29 -17.35 11.35 4.85
N ILE A 30 -17.16 12.61 4.45
CA ILE A 30 -15.82 13.19 4.29
C ILE A 30 -15.45 13.89 5.61
N HIS A 31 -14.55 13.26 6.37
CA HIS A 31 -14.02 13.82 7.61
C HIS A 31 -12.85 14.76 7.33
N GLN A 32 -13.16 16.01 7.02
CA GLN A 32 -12.18 17.04 6.70
C GLN A 32 -11.67 17.72 7.98
N THR A 33 -10.90 16.98 8.76
CA THR A 33 -10.32 17.44 10.04
C THR A 33 -8.86 17.02 10.16
N THR A 34 -8.08 17.75 10.95
CA THR A 34 -6.69 17.39 11.28
C THR A 34 -6.60 16.48 12.49
N SER A 35 -7.43 16.71 13.52
CA SER A 35 -7.35 16.03 14.80
C SER A 35 -8.74 15.63 15.29
N PHE A 36 -8.76 14.69 16.24
CA PHE A 36 -9.98 14.17 16.86
C PHE A 36 -9.92 14.45 18.36
N GLN A 37 -11.08 14.69 18.97
CA GLN A 37 -11.19 14.90 20.40
C GLN A 37 -11.17 13.56 21.14
N PHE A 38 -10.47 13.51 22.26
CA PHE A 38 -10.50 12.38 23.17
C PHE A 38 -11.58 12.59 24.24
N ASP A 39 -12.13 11.50 24.76
CA ASP A 39 -13.15 11.56 25.82
C ASP A 39 -12.51 12.05 27.12
N ASP A 40 -11.33 11.54 27.44
CA ASP A 40 -10.52 11.92 28.61
C ASP A 40 -9.04 11.62 28.39
N THR A 41 -8.22 11.83 29.43
CA THR A 41 -6.77 11.61 29.40
C THR A 41 -6.40 10.12 29.31
N GLU A 42 -7.21 9.24 29.89
CA GLU A 42 -6.97 7.79 29.84
C GLU A 42 -7.24 7.24 28.45
N HIS A 43 -8.34 7.64 27.82
CA HIS A 43 -8.63 7.33 26.41
C HIS A 43 -7.49 7.80 25.50
N ALA A 44 -7.00 9.04 25.68
CA ALA A 44 -5.86 9.53 24.91
C ALA A 44 -4.62 8.64 25.10
N ALA A 45 -4.27 8.29 26.33
CA ALA A 45 -3.12 7.44 26.65
C ALA A 45 -3.24 6.06 26.00
N ASN A 46 -4.44 5.45 26.02
CA ASN A 46 -4.70 4.15 25.42
C ASN A 46 -4.53 4.17 23.90
N LEU A 47 -5.04 5.21 23.23
CA LEU A 47 -4.87 5.38 21.78
C LEU A 47 -3.41 5.55 21.37
N PHE A 48 -2.65 6.38 22.08
CA PHE A 48 -1.22 6.57 21.80
C PHE A 48 -0.36 5.35 22.14
N ALA A 49 -0.77 4.55 23.11
CA ALA A 49 -0.13 3.28 23.45
C ALA A 49 -0.55 2.12 22.53
N LEU A 50 -1.47 2.34 21.59
CA LEU A 50 -2.07 1.31 20.72
C LEU A 50 -2.74 0.17 21.49
N SER A 51 -3.13 0.39 22.75
CA SER A 51 -3.94 -0.54 23.53
C SER A 51 -5.44 -0.44 23.20
N GLU A 52 -5.83 0.64 22.54
CA GLU A 52 -7.16 0.87 21.96
C GLU A 52 -7.00 1.41 20.55
N LEU A 53 -7.91 1.04 19.64
CA LEU A 53 -7.94 1.56 18.27
C LEU A 53 -8.91 2.72 18.16
N GLY A 54 -8.51 3.81 17.51
CA GLY A 54 -9.37 4.97 17.30
C GLY A 54 -8.66 6.08 16.54
N ASN A 55 -9.37 7.19 16.34
CA ASN A 55 -8.87 8.31 15.57
C ASN A 55 -8.10 9.29 16.46
N ILE A 56 -6.90 9.66 16.04
CA ILE A 56 -6.03 10.62 16.73
C ILE A 56 -5.79 11.85 15.85
N TYR A 57 -5.25 11.61 14.66
CA TYR A 57 -4.80 12.67 13.75
C TYR A 57 -4.83 12.18 12.30
N SER A 58 -5.39 12.98 11.39
CA SER A 58 -5.68 12.55 10.01
C SER A 58 -4.46 12.11 9.18
N ARG A 59 -3.26 12.56 9.51
CA ARG A 59 -2.02 12.06 8.85
C ARG A 59 -1.76 10.58 9.19
N ILE A 60 -2.21 10.11 10.35
CA ILE A 60 -2.01 8.74 10.83
C ILE A 60 -3.22 7.87 10.47
N MET A 61 -4.43 8.35 10.78
CA MET A 61 -5.70 7.68 10.49
C MET A 61 -6.82 8.69 10.27
N ASN A 62 -7.72 8.37 9.35
CA ASN A 62 -8.92 9.16 9.10
C ASN A 62 -10.06 8.23 8.68
N PRO A 63 -11.29 8.36 9.22
CA PRO A 63 -12.39 7.46 8.89
C PRO A 63 -12.72 7.37 7.40
N THR A 64 -12.51 8.45 6.64
CA THR A 64 -12.72 8.45 5.19
C THR A 64 -11.68 7.58 4.49
N CYS A 65 -10.38 7.71 4.86
CA CYS A 65 -9.30 6.88 4.30
C CYS A 65 -9.44 5.42 4.72
N ALA A 66 -9.84 5.16 5.96
CA ALA A 66 -10.03 3.81 6.50
C ALA A 66 -11.00 2.98 5.67
N VAL A 67 -12.07 3.57 5.13
CA VAL A 67 -13.00 2.85 4.23
C VAL A 67 -12.32 2.38 2.95
N LEU A 68 -11.43 3.19 2.36
CA LEU A 68 -10.64 2.80 1.19
C LEU A 68 -9.66 1.68 1.56
N GLU A 69 -8.95 1.85 2.68
CA GLU A 69 -7.95 0.89 3.16
C GLU A 69 -8.58 -0.48 3.44
N ASP A 70 -9.69 -0.53 4.18
CA ASP A 70 -10.44 -1.76 4.45
C ASP A 70 -10.94 -2.43 3.16
N ARG A 71 -11.41 -1.63 2.21
CA ARG A 71 -11.93 -2.14 0.95
C ARG A 71 -10.86 -2.74 0.07
N VAL A 72 -9.71 -2.06 -0.07
CA VAL A 72 -8.56 -2.56 -0.83
C VAL A 72 -8.00 -3.80 -0.16
N ALA A 73 -7.83 -3.79 1.18
CA ALA A 73 -7.40 -4.98 1.92
C ALA A 73 -8.33 -6.18 1.66
N ALA A 74 -9.66 -5.96 1.67
CA ALA A 74 -10.62 -7.03 1.40
C ALA A 74 -10.57 -7.54 -0.05
N LEU A 75 -10.31 -6.68 -1.02
CA LEU A 75 -10.18 -7.05 -2.44
C LEU A 75 -8.91 -7.85 -2.70
N GLU A 76 -7.81 -7.47 -2.06
CA GLU A 76 -6.48 -8.11 -2.22
C GLU A 76 -6.27 -9.30 -1.25
N GLY A 77 -7.22 -9.58 -0.34
CA GLY A 77 -7.06 -10.61 0.68
C GLY A 77 -6.00 -10.29 1.72
N GLY A 78 -5.65 -9.02 1.86
CA GLY A 78 -4.68 -8.53 2.84
C GLY A 78 -5.26 -8.36 4.24
N VAL A 79 -4.39 -8.30 5.25
CA VAL A 79 -4.77 -8.02 6.65
C VAL A 79 -5.01 -6.54 6.91
N GLY A 80 -4.52 -5.66 6.03
CA GLY A 80 -4.67 -4.22 6.09
C GLY A 80 -4.12 -3.57 4.82
N ALA A 81 -4.41 -2.30 4.63
CA ALA A 81 -3.87 -1.45 3.58
C ALA A 81 -3.55 -0.06 4.13
N LEU A 82 -2.73 0.69 3.45
CA LEU A 82 -2.40 2.08 3.77
C LEU A 82 -2.62 2.96 2.55
N ALA A 83 -3.49 3.95 2.68
CA ALA A 83 -3.67 4.97 1.66
C ALA A 83 -2.62 6.07 1.80
N VAL A 84 -1.97 6.39 0.69
CA VAL A 84 -0.94 7.44 0.61
C VAL A 84 -1.27 8.43 -0.51
N ALA A 85 -0.57 9.56 -0.54
CA ALA A 85 -0.91 10.68 -1.43
C ALA A 85 -0.67 10.42 -2.93
N SER A 86 0.08 9.39 -3.30
CA SER A 86 0.37 9.05 -4.69
C SER A 86 0.85 7.61 -4.85
N GLY A 87 0.78 7.06 -6.07
CA GLY A 87 1.37 5.76 -6.39
C GLY A 87 2.88 5.71 -6.18
N GLN A 88 3.61 6.81 -6.42
CA GLN A 88 5.04 6.88 -6.12
C GLN A 88 5.32 6.79 -4.61
N ALA A 89 4.49 7.44 -3.78
CA ALA A 89 4.58 7.28 -2.34
C ALA A 89 4.26 5.85 -1.91
N ALA A 90 3.28 5.19 -2.53
CA ALA A 90 2.97 3.79 -2.27
C ALA A 90 4.14 2.86 -2.59
N SER A 91 4.76 3.01 -3.78
CA SER A 91 5.96 2.24 -4.15
C SER A 91 7.12 2.50 -3.19
N ALA A 92 7.36 3.76 -2.82
CA ALA A 92 8.44 4.12 -1.89
C ALA A 92 8.23 3.48 -0.51
N VAL A 93 7.04 3.62 0.07
CA VAL A 93 6.72 3.07 1.40
C VAL A 93 6.75 1.55 1.39
N ALA A 94 6.23 0.90 0.34
CA ALA A 94 6.24 -0.55 0.22
C ALA A 94 7.67 -1.11 0.23
N ILE A 95 8.56 -0.55 -0.59
CA ILE A 95 9.94 -1.03 -0.64
C ILE A 95 10.72 -0.70 0.64
N GLN A 96 10.57 0.51 1.21
CA GLN A 96 11.23 0.88 2.47
C GLN A 96 10.76 0.04 3.67
N ASN A 97 9.56 -0.55 3.59
CA ASN A 97 9.09 -1.50 4.60
C ASN A 97 9.74 -2.88 4.48
N LEU A 98 10.28 -3.24 3.31
CA LEU A 98 10.85 -4.54 3.02
C LEU A 98 12.39 -4.54 3.01
N ALA A 99 13.00 -3.45 2.52
CA ALA A 99 14.43 -3.35 2.26
C ALA A 99 15.05 -2.16 3.01
N SER A 100 16.28 -2.35 3.45
CA SER A 100 17.10 -1.36 4.17
C SER A 100 18.46 -1.20 3.51
N ASN A 101 19.30 -0.29 4.02
CA ASN A 101 20.67 -0.11 3.56
C ASN A 101 21.44 -1.45 3.55
N GLY A 102 22.01 -1.79 2.40
CA GLY A 102 22.73 -3.03 2.17
C GLY A 102 21.90 -4.18 1.61
N ASP A 103 20.57 -4.03 1.55
CA ASP A 103 19.67 -4.94 0.85
C ASP A 103 19.53 -4.58 -0.63
N ASN A 104 18.93 -5.49 -1.41
CA ASN A 104 18.58 -5.21 -2.80
C ASN A 104 17.15 -5.66 -3.12
N ILE A 105 16.63 -5.13 -4.23
CA ILE A 105 15.44 -5.62 -4.92
C ILE A 105 15.75 -5.89 -6.37
N VAL A 106 15.04 -6.82 -6.99
CA VAL A 106 15.11 -7.07 -8.44
C VAL A 106 13.84 -6.47 -9.07
N ALA A 107 14.03 -5.58 -10.03
CA ALA A 107 12.93 -4.87 -10.68
C ALA A 107 12.95 -5.06 -12.19
N SER A 108 11.77 -5.13 -12.80
CA SER A 108 11.65 -5.02 -14.25
C SER A 108 12.33 -3.74 -14.75
N ALA A 109 13.04 -3.82 -15.87
CA ALA A 109 13.54 -2.64 -16.57
C ALA A 109 12.41 -1.85 -17.26
N HIS A 110 11.26 -2.49 -17.48
CA HIS A 110 10.06 -1.88 -18.08
C HIS A 110 9.15 -1.34 -16.98
N LEU A 111 9.41 -0.11 -16.56
CA LEU A 111 8.64 0.60 -15.53
C LEU A 111 8.25 1.99 -16.02
N TYR A 112 7.23 2.55 -15.39
CA TYR A 112 6.96 3.98 -15.50
C TYR A 112 8.21 4.79 -15.13
N GLY A 113 8.53 5.81 -15.93
CA GLY A 113 9.77 6.58 -15.77
C GLY A 113 9.97 7.18 -14.37
N GLY A 114 8.86 7.56 -13.68
CA GLY A 114 8.91 8.04 -12.31
C GLY A 114 9.37 6.95 -11.33
N THR A 115 8.87 5.73 -11.47
CA THR A 115 9.26 4.57 -10.65
C THR A 115 10.72 4.19 -10.92
N TYR A 116 11.13 4.15 -12.20
CA TYR A 116 12.50 3.89 -12.57
C TYR A 116 13.47 4.89 -11.93
N ASN A 117 13.15 6.19 -11.98
CA ASN A 117 13.99 7.23 -11.39
C ASN A 117 14.01 7.16 -9.86
N LEU A 118 12.87 6.89 -9.21
CA LEU A 118 12.80 6.65 -7.77
C LEU A 118 13.76 5.53 -7.35
N PHE A 119 13.71 4.41 -8.05
CA PHE A 119 14.53 3.23 -7.77
C PHE A 119 16.00 3.46 -8.05
N LYS A 120 16.33 4.02 -9.22
CA LYS A 120 17.70 4.21 -9.67
C LYS A 120 18.45 5.25 -8.84
N ASN A 121 17.76 6.32 -8.43
CA ASN A 121 18.41 7.46 -7.78
C ASN A 121 18.16 7.45 -6.27
N VAL A 122 16.89 7.56 -5.85
CA VAL A 122 16.56 7.76 -4.43
C VAL A 122 16.89 6.52 -3.59
N PHE A 123 16.56 5.33 -4.06
CA PHE A 123 16.89 4.11 -3.31
C PHE A 123 18.38 3.80 -3.29
N SER A 124 19.10 4.11 -4.39
CA SER A 124 20.56 4.04 -4.42
C SER A 124 21.20 4.95 -3.36
N ASP A 125 20.69 6.18 -3.21
CA ASP A 125 21.16 7.11 -2.18
C ASP A 125 20.85 6.63 -0.75
N MET A 126 19.79 5.81 -0.60
CA MET A 126 19.44 5.14 0.67
C MET A 126 20.25 3.87 0.93
N GLY A 127 21.12 3.47 -0.01
CA GLY A 127 21.92 2.25 0.09
C GLY A 127 21.14 0.96 -0.22
N ILE A 128 19.97 1.07 -0.87
CA ILE A 128 19.20 -0.06 -1.39
C ILE A 128 19.58 -0.24 -2.86
N GLU A 129 20.20 -1.36 -3.20
CA GLU A 129 20.55 -1.68 -4.59
C GLU A 129 19.27 -2.09 -5.35
N VAL A 130 19.07 -1.54 -6.56
CA VAL A 130 18.00 -1.99 -7.46
C VAL A 130 18.61 -2.59 -8.71
N ARG A 131 18.37 -3.87 -8.91
CA ARG A 131 18.82 -4.65 -10.06
C ARG A 131 17.71 -4.69 -11.09
N PHE A 132 17.90 -3.93 -12.17
CA PHE A 132 16.94 -3.91 -13.28
C PHE A 132 17.23 -5.06 -14.24
N VAL A 133 16.20 -5.84 -14.55
CA VAL A 133 16.27 -7.00 -15.44
C VAL A 133 15.23 -6.89 -16.56
N ASP A 134 15.51 -7.55 -17.69
CA ASP A 134 14.54 -7.69 -18.76
C ASP A 134 13.42 -8.67 -18.32
N PRO A 135 12.16 -8.22 -18.25
CA PRO A 135 11.06 -9.06 -17.80
C PRO A 135 10.59 -10.10 -18.84
N ALA A 136 11.11 -10.05 -20.08
CA ALA A 136 10.75 -11.00 -21.13
C ALA A 136 11.22 -12.43 -20.82
N ASP A 137 12.25 -12.59 -19.99
CA ASP A 137 12.70 -13.89 -19.49
C ASP A 137 12.67 -13.90 -17.96
N PRO A 138 11.76 -14.67 -17.35
CA PRO A 138 11.67 -14.81 -15.89
C PRO A 138 12.95 -15.28 -15.21
N ASN A 139 13.82 -16.01 -15.91
CA ASN A 139 15.12 -16.46 -15.38
C ASN A 139 16.01 -15.30 -14.99
N ASN A 140 15.90 -14.14 -15.65
CA ASN A 140 16.67 -12.95 -15.31
C ASN A 140 16.42 -12.48 -13.87
N PHE A 141 15.21 -12.68 -13.32
CA PHE A 141 14.92 -12.38 -11.92
C PHE A 141 15.64 -13.35 -10.99
N ALA A 142 15.63 -14.65 -11.31
CA ALA A 142 16.33 -15.67 -10.53
C ALA A 142 17.85 -15.44 -10.52
N GLU A 143 18.44 -15.14 -11.67
CA GLU A 143 19.88 -14.88 -11.81
C GLU A 143 20.35 -13.62 -11.07
N ALA A 144 19.48 -12.61 -10.99
CA ALA A 144 19.76 -11.37 -10.26
C ALA A 144 19.52 -11.46 -8.75
N THR A 145 18.99 -12.60 -8.26
CA THR A 145 18.62 -12.81 -6.85
C THR A 145 19.79 -13.31 -6.02
N ASP A 146 19.94 -12.80 -4.81
CA ASP A 146 20.85 -13.28 -3.79
C ASP A 146 20.20 -13.27 -2.39
N ASP A 147 20.95 -13.57 -1.33
CA ASP A 147 20.51 -13.63 0.06
C ASP A 147 20.06 -12.26 0.64
N LYS A 148 20.40 -11.16 -0.02
CA LYS A 148 20.02 -9.79 0.32
C LYS A 148 18.79 -9.32 -0.45
N THR A 149 18.27 -10.09 -1.38
CA THR A 149 17.09 -9.73 -2.17
C THR A 149 15.83 -9.78 -1.28
N ARG A 150 15.09 -8.67 -1.20
CA ARG A 150 13.90 -8.51 -0.37
C ARG A 150 12.60 -8.50 -1.13
N ALA A 151 12.63 -8.13 -2.41
CA ALA A 151 11.42 -8.07 -3.22
C ALA A 151 11.72 -8.16 -4.71
N TYR A 152 10.71 -8.61 -5.45
CA TYR A 152 10.61 -8.43 -6.90
C TYR A 152 9.59 -7.31 -7.18
N TYR A 153 9.87 -6.48 -8.17
CA TYR A 153 8.99 -5.40 -8.56
C TYR A 153 8.75 -5.37 -10.06
N GLY A 154 7.48 -5.27 -10.46
CA GLY A 154 7.07 -5.13 -11.86
C GLY A 154 5.74 -4.41 -11.96
N GLU A 155 5.45 -3.88 -13.15
CA GLU A 155 4.17 -3.29 -13.51
C GLU A 155 3.48 -4.22 -14.51
N VAL A 156 2.21 -4.54 -14.28
CA VAL A 156 1.45 -5.48 -15.13
C VAL A 156 1.38 -5.00 -16.57
N LEU A 157 1.18 -3.69 -16.76
CA LEU A 157 1.17 -2.98 -18.05
C LEU A 157 2.01 -1.70 -17.91
N PRO A 158 3.34 -1.79 -18.09
CA PRO A 158 4.23 -0.65 -17.90
C PRO A 158 4.02 0.43 -18.95
N ASN A 159 4.09 1.68 -18.51
CA ASN A 159 4.09 2.84 -19.39
C ASN A 159 5.55 3.23 -19.73
N PRO A 160 5.97 3.33 -21.00
CA PRO A 160 5.16 3.37 -22.22
C PRO A 160 5.14 2.07 -23.06
N SER A 161 5.82 1.00 -22.65
CA SER A 161 5.98 -0.19 -23.50
C SER A 161 4.70 -1.00 -23.67
N PHE A 162 3.82 -1.04 -22.65
CA PHE A 162 2.59 -1.85 -22.62
C PHE A 162 2.83 -3.36 -22.83
N GLU A 163 4.01 -3.85 -22.60
CA GLU A 163 4.33 -5.29 -22.61
C GLU A 163 3.79 -5.93 -21.33
N VAL A 164 2.98 -6.98 -21.51
CA VAL A 164 2.37 -7.67 -20.35
C VAL A 164 3.45 -8.34 -19.53
N PHE A 165 3.51 -8.01 -18.24
CA PHE A 165 4.45 -8.63 -17.31
C PHE A 165 4.06 -10.09 -17.03
N PRO A 166 4.98 -11.08 -17.15
CA PRO A 166 4.69 -12.51 -17.02
C PRO A 166 4.57 -12.95 -15.56
N ILE A 167 3.48 -12.56 -14.88
CA ILE A 167 3.29 -12.81 -13.42
C ILE A 167 3.21 -14.31 -13.10
N SER A 168 2.67 -15.12 -14.02
CA SER A 168 2.39 -16.54 -13.77
C SER A 168 3.58 -17.47 -14.08
N GLU A 169 4.66 -16.95 -14.57
CA GLU A 169 5.89 -17.67 -14.95
C GLU A 169 7.02 -17.41 -13.95
#